data_1ebd8695ba82166e26ee602c01f3813f
#
_entry.id   1ebd8695ba82166e26ee602c01f3813f
#
_cell.length_a   1.000
_cell.length_b   1.000
_cell.length_c   1.000
_cell.angle_alpha   90.00
_cell.angle_beta   90.00
_cell.angle_gamma   90.00
#
_symmetry.space_group_name_H-M   'P 1'
#
loop_
_entity.id
_entity.type
_entity.pdbx_description
1 polymer ?
#
loop_
_entity_poly.entity_id
_entity_poly.type
_entity_poly.pdbx_seq_one_letter_code
_entity_poly.pdbx_strand_id
1 'polypeptide(L)'
;MKTIAKEMSLDQFAKEMNALNKPFHVWAIYNGVPGADFESSINAHKMELWTLPGNDLKQASITFRDGTGNRIEFSGGCETVKWDDNDTMQCYYMDTAHATVTIYTPNNKPFEIEVKE
;
A
#
# COMPACT_ATOMS: atom_id res chain seq x y z
N MET A 1 8.15 18.86 14.74
CA MET A 1 6.70 18.76 14.94
C MET A 1 6.17 17.59 14.11
N LYS A 2 5.35 16.76 14.72
CA LYS A 2 4.76 15.62 14.01
C LYS A 2 3.43 15.99 13.40
N THR A 3 3.16 15.49 12.20
CA THR A 3 1.89 15.69 11.52
C THR A 3 1.37 14.37 10.97
N ILE A 4 0.06 14.29 10.79
CA ILE A 4 -0.59 13.11 10.22
C ILE A 4 -0.26 13.03 8.73
N ALA A 5 0.25 11.88 8.30
CA ALA A 5 0.59 11.64 6.90
C ALA A 5 -0.65 11.18 6.14
N LYS A 6 -1.37 12.13 5.53
CA LYS A 6 -2.51 11.82 4.67
C LYS A 6 -2.11 11.40 3.27
N GLU A 7 -0.90 11.71 2.87
CA GLU A 7 -0.32 11.30 1.61
C GLU A 7 1.17 11.05 1.80
N MET A 8 1.65 9.93 1.30
CA MET A 8 3.05 9.54 1.40
C MET A 8 3.53 9.00 0.06
N SER A 9 4.81 9.18 -0.24
CA SER A 9 5.40 8.45 -1.34
C SER A 9 5.31 6.95 -1.08
N LEU A 10 5.20 6.17 -2.15
CA LEU A 10 5.13 4.71 -2.05
C LEU A 10 6.35 4.14 -1.31
N ASP A 11 7.53 4.68 -1.58
CA ASP A 11 8.78 4.28 -0.94
C ASP A 11 8.76 4.53 0.57
N GLN A 12 8.36 5.71 0.98
CA GLN A 12 8.27 6.03 2.41
C GLN A 12 7.22 5.18 3.11
N PHE A 13 6.07 4.97 2.46
CA PHE A 13 5.00 4.15 3.01
C PHE A 13 5.48 2.72 3.27
N ALA A 14 6.19 2.12 2.32
CA ALA A 14 6.73 0.77 2.49
C ALA A 14 7.71 0.70 3.67
N LYS A 15 8.56 1.70 3.82
CA LYS A 15 9.48 1.77 4.96
C LYS A 15 8.75 1.86 6.29
N GLU A 16 7.73 2.72 6.37
CA GLU A 16 6.96 2.89 7.61
C GLU A 16 6.17 1.62 7.96
N MET A 17 5.55 0.97 6.99
CA MET A 17 4.82 -0.27 7.23
C MET A 17 5.74 -1.39 7.71
N ASN A 18 6.89 -1.56 7.04
CA ASN A 18 7.85 -2.60 7.41
C ASN A 18 8.48 -2.35 8.78
N ALA A 19 8.66 -1.08 9.16
CA ALA A 19 9.23 -0.72 10.45
C ALA A 19 8.34 -1.09 11.63
N LEU A 20 7.02 -1.21 11.42
CA LEU A 20 6.10 -1.63 12.47
C LEU A 20 6.32 -3.09 12.87
N ASN A 21 6.82 -3.91 11.96
CA ASN A 21 7.06 -5.34 12.18
C ASN A 21 5.82 -6.07 12.74
N LYS A 22 4.65 -5.74 12.20
CA LYS A 22 3.36 -6.31 12.59
C LYS A 22 2.58 -6.68 11.34
N PRO A 23 1.70 -7.70 11.42
CA PRO A 23 0.84 -8.03 10.29
C PRO A 23 -0.15 -6.91 10.00
N PHE A 24 -0.49 -6.75 8.73
CA PHE A 24 -1.46 -5.77 8.26
C PHE A 24 -2.28 -6.36 7.13
N HIS A 25 -3.54 -5.95 7.05
CA HIS A 25 -4.47 -6.48 6.05
C HIS A 25 -4.38 -5.67 4.76
N VAL A 26 -4.28 -6.36 3.62
CA VAL A 26 -4.29 -5.78 2.29
C VAL A 26 -5.44 -6.38 1.51
N TRP A 27 -6.25 -5.51 0.89
CA TRP A 27 -7.38 -5.93 0.07
C TRP A 27 -7.32 -5.21 -1.26
N ALA A 28 -7.43 -5.97 -2.34
CA ALA A 28 -7.33 -5.43 -3.70
C ALA A 28 -8.58 -5.74 -4.50
N ILE A 29 -9.05 -4.73 -5.22
CA ILE A 29 -10.13 -4.87 -6.20
C ILE A 29 -9.51 -4.63 -7.58
N TYR A 30 -9.55 -5.65 -8.43
CA TYR A 30 -8.97 -5.59 -9.76
C TYR A 30 -9.93 -4.91 -10.73
N ASN A 31 -9.39 -4.01 -11.55
CA ASN A 31 -10.13 -3.26 -12.55
C ASN A 31 -9.95 -3.86 -13.94
N GLY A 32 -10.92 -3.63 -14.83
CA GLY A 32 -10.73 -3.89 -16.26
C GLY A 32 -11.06 -5.29 -16.74
N VAL A 33 -11.65 -6.13 -15.89
CA VAL A 33 -12.14 -7.44 -16.33
C VAL A 33 -13.65 -7.36 -16.51
N PRO A 34 -14.16 -7.37 -17.75
CA PRO A 34 -15.60 -7.25 -18.00
C PRO A 34 -16.39 -8.37 -17.34
N GLY A 35 -17.40 -7.99 -16.54
CA GLY A 35 -18.33 -8.94 -15.94
C GLY A 35 -17.83 -9.73 -14.74
N ALA A 36 -16.67 -9.37 -14.17
CA ALA A 36 -16.15 -10.04 -12.98
C ALA A 36 -15.49 -9.03 -12.04
N ASP A 37 -15.95 -9.02 -10.80
CA ASP A 37 -15.30 -8.31 -9.72
C ASP A 37 -14.28 -9.26 -9.10
N PHE A 38 -13.01 -9.10 -9.47
CA PHE A 38 -11.95 -9.86 -8.86
C PHE A 38 -11.45 -9.14 -7.63
N GLU A 39 -11.46 -9.85 -6.53
CA GLU A 39 -10.91 -9.38 -5.26
C GLU A 39 -9.86 -10.37 -4.78
N SER A 40 -8.82 -9.85 -4.13
CA SER A 40 -7.89 -10.68 -3.39
C SER A 40 -7.51 -9.97 -2.10
N SER A 41 -7.12 -10.73 -1.10
CA SER A 41 -6.68 -10.17 0.17
C SER A 41 -5.58 -11.05 0.77
N ILE A 42 -4.77 -10.40 1.61
CA ILE A 42 -3.69 -11.09 2.31
C ILE A 42 -3.45 -10.39 3.65
N ASN A 43 -3.13 -11.17 4.67
CA ASN A 43 -2.58 -10.62 5.90
C ASN A 43 -1.07 -10.58 5.75
N ALA A 44 -0.56 -9.41 5.38
CA ALA A 44 0.83 -9.26 5.01
C ALA A 44 1.71 -9.01 6.23
N HIS A 45 2.96 -9.43 6.14
CA HIS A 45 4.00 -9.11 7.10
C HIS A 45 5.04 -8.18 6.50
N LYS A 46 5.07 -8.05 5.18
CA LYS A 46 6.07 -7.26 4.50
C LYS A 46 5.55 -6.68 3.20
N MET A 47 5.96 -5.46 2.90
CA MET A 47 5.71 -4.78 1.63
C MET A 47 7.06 -4.55 0.94
N GLU A 48 7.20 -5.04 -0.29
CA GLU A 48 8.43 -4.92 -1.07
C GLU A 48 8.18 -4.12 -2.33
N LEU A 49 9.12 -3.25 -2.67
CA LEU A 49 9.12 -2.50 -3.92
C LEU A 49 10.34 -2.91 -4.74
N TRP A 50 10.11 -3.12 -6.02
CA TRP A 50 11.20 -3.42 -6.93
C TRP A 50 11.06 -2.61 -8.20
N THR A 51 12.13 -1.97 -8.62
CA THR A 51 12.21 -1.24 -9.89
C THR A 51 13.50 -1.64 -10.60
N LEU A 52 13.47 -1.54 -11.93
CA LEU A 52 14.71 -1.61 -12.70
C LEU A 52 15.55 -0.36 -12.42
N PRO A 53 16.89 -0.48 -12.41
CA PRO A 53 17.76 0.70 -12.25
C PRO A 53 17.41 1.80 -13.26
N GLY A 54 17.22 3.01 -12.76
CA GLY A 54 16.86 4.16 -13.60
C GLY A 54 15.38 4.37 -13.81
N ASN A 55 14.52 3.44 -13.37
CA ASN A 55 13.07 3.61 -13.45
C ASN A 55 12.55 4.29 -12.18
N ASP A 56 11.41 4.97 -12.32
CA ASP A 56 10.75 5.63 -11.18
C ASP A 56 9.70 4.72 -10.52
N LEU A 57 9.05 5.24 -9.47
CA LEU A 57 8.06 4.46 -8.71
C LEU A 57 6.82 4.10 -9.51
N LYS A 58 6.52 4.81 -10.61
CA LYS A 58 5.39 4.47 -11.48
C LYS A 58 5.55 3.11 -12.14
N GLN A 59 6.77 2.62 -12.21
CA GLN A 59 7.10 1.35 -12.85
C GLN A 59 7.47 0.27 -11.83
N ALA A 60 7.27 0.56 -10.55
CA ALA A 60 7.60 -0.39 -9.49
C ALA A 60 6.66 -1.59 -9.49
N SER A 61 7.21 -2.77 -9.21
CA SER A 61 6.43 -3.91 -8.75
C SER A 61 6.24 -3.79 -7.25
N ILE A 62 5.02 -4.00 -6.78
CA ILE A 62 4.64 -3.91 -5.38
C ILE A 62 4.21 -5.29 -4.92
N THR A 63 4.92 -5.86 -3.95
CA THR A 63 4.65 -7.22 -3.47
C THR A 63 4.33 -7.19 -1.99
N PHE A 64 3.24 -7.83 -1.61
CA PHE A 64 2.85 -8.05 -0.22
C PHE A 64 3.02 -9.53 0.09
N ARG A 65 3.77 -9.85 1.16
CA ARG A 65 4.05 -11.23 1.58
C ARG A 65 3.51 -11.50 2.97
N ASP A 66 2.98 -12.71 3.18
CA ASP A 66 2.41 -13.09 4.48
C ASP A 66 3.39 -13.83 5.40
N GLY A 67 4.61 -14.08 4.94
CA GLY A 67 5.61 -14.79 5.73
C GLY A 67 5.55 -16.31 5.62
N THR A 68 4.54 -16.87 4.95
CA THR A 68 4.39 -18.33 4.79
C THR A 68 4.59 -18.80 3.36
N GLY A 69 4.95 -17.92 2.46
CA GLY A 69 5.12 -18.21 1.05
C GLY A 69 4.04 -17.66 0.14
N ASN A 70 2.92 -17.18 0.71
CA ASN A 70 1.88 -16.53 -0.08
C ASN A 70 2.24 -15.07 -0.33
N ARG A 71 1.85 -14.60 -1.51
CA ARG A 71 2.08 -13.21 -1.90
C ARG A 71 1.03 -12.74 -2.88
N ILE A 72 0.79 -11.44 -2.90
CA ILE A 72 0.09 -10.77 -4.01
C ILE A 72 0.99 -9.67 -4.55
N GLU A 73 0.94 -9.47 -5.86
CA GLU A 73 1.84 -8.58 -6.55
C GLU A 73 1.07 -7.68 -7.52
N PHE A 74 1.44 -6.41 -7.55
CA PHE A 74 0.85 -5.41 -8.42
C PHE A 74 1.93 -4.75 -9.25
N SER A 75 1.61 -4.39 -10.49
CA SER A 75 2.52 -3.68 -11.38
C SER A 75 2.14 -2.22 -11.46
N GLY A 76 3.09 -1.35 -11.26
CA GLY A 76 3.14 0.03 -11.72
C GLY A 76 1.94 0.94 -11.50
N GLY A 77 2.10 2.17 -11.96
CA GLY A 77 1.02 3.15 -11.99
C GLY A 77 0.81 3.95 -10.71
N CYS A 78 1.52 3.66 -9.64
CA CYS A 78 1.33 4.31 -8.36
C CYS A 78 2.61 4.99 -7.88
N GLU A 79 2.51 6.26 -7.47
CA GLU A 79 3.62 7.00 -6.87
C GLU A 79 3.37 7.31 -5.40
N THR A 80 2.11 7.44 -5.01
CA THR A 80 1.72 7.86 -3.67
C THR A 80 0.62 6.99 -3.10
N VAL A 81 0.57 6.95 -1.78
CA VAL A 81 -0.47 6.28 -1.01
C VAL A 81 -1.22 7.36 -0.24
N LYS A 82 -2.54 7.29 -0.20
CA LYS A 82 -3.38 8.28 0.44
C LYS A 82 -4.20 7.67 1.56
N TRP A 83 -4.40 8.43 2.62
CA TRP A 83 -5.30 8.04 3.71
C TRP A 83 -6.74 8.33 3.32
N ASP A 84 -7.61 7.33 3.49
CA ASP A 84 -9.04 7.50 3.27
C ASP A 84 -9.70 7.98 4.57
N ASP A 85 -10.17 9.22 4.56
CA ASP A 85 -10.76 9.90 5.71
C ASP A 85 -12.25 9.60 5.89
N ASN A 86 -12.80 8.63 5.17
CA ASN A 86 -14.20 8.25 5.34
C ASN A 86 -14.47 7.67 6.72
N ASP A 87 -15.64 7.98 7.26
CA ASP A 87 -16.05 7.49 8.58
C ASP A 87 -16.14 5.96 8.66
N THR A 88 -16.21 5.28 7.52
CA THR A 88 -16.38 3.84 7.44
C THR A 88 -15.10 3.07 7.13
N MET A 89 -14.09 3.72 6.56
CA MET A 89 -12.85 3.05 6.14
C MET A 89 -11.64 3.86 6.62
N GLN A 90 -11.01 3.40 7.68
CA GLN A 90 -9.81 4.04 8.21
C GLN A 90 -8.57 3.28 7.70
N CYS A 91 -8.14 3.63 6.51
CA CYS A 91 -7.10 2.88 5.81
C CYS A 91 -6.34 3.77 4.82
N TYR A 92 -5.20 3.26 4.38
CA TYR A 92 -4.52 3.82 3.21
C TYR A 92 -4.99 3.12 1.96
N TYR A 93 -4.97 3.83 0.83
CA TYR A 93 -5.28 3.23 -0.46
C TYR A 93 -4.31 3.75 -1.52
N MET A 94 -4.16 2.96 -2.57
CA MET A 94 -3.38 3.33 -3.75
C MET A 94 -4.03 2.75 -5.00
N ASP A 95 -3.91 3.48 -6.12
CA ASP A 95 -4.37 3.02 -7.42
C ASP A 95 -3.16 2.55 -8.22
N THR A 96 -3.14 1.27 -8.55
CA THR A 96 -2.16 0.69 -9.45
C THR A 96 -2.72 0.63 -10.87
N ALA A 97 -1.91 0.19 -11.84
CA ALA A 97 -2.35 0.09 -13.23
C ALA A 97 -3.60 -0.78 -13.41
N HIS A 98 -3.79 -1.81 -12.58
CA HIS A 98 -4.85 -2.80 -12.75
C HIS A 98 -5.72 -3.03 -11.52
N ALA A 99 -5.47 -2.34 -10.42
CA ALA A 99 -6.19 -2.57 -9.17
C ALA A 99 -6.21 -1.34 -8.28
N THR A 100 -7.26 -1.24 -7.45
CA THR A 100 -7.29 -0.35 -6.30
C THR A 100 -6.93 -1.19 -5.08
N VAL A 101 -5.90 -0.80 -4.35
CA VAL A 101 -5.36 -1.54 -3.22
C VAL A 101 -5.60 -0.76 -1.94
N THR A 102 -6.26 -1.41 -0.99
CA THR A 102 -6.57 -0.85 0.32
C THR A 102 -5.68 -1.53 1.36
N ILE A 103 -5.01 -0.74 2.19
CA ILE A 103 -4.04 -1.22 3.17
C ILE A 103 -4.44 -0.71 4.54
N TYR A 104 -4.75 -1.65 5.45
CA TYR A 104 -5.11 -1.33 6.82
C TYR A 104 -3.87 -1.37 7.70
N THR A 105 -3.57 -0.26 8.37
CA THR A 105 -2.48 -0.25 9.35
C THR A 105 -2.85 -1.09 10.58
N PRO A 106 -1.88 -1.65 11.31
CA PRO A 106 -2.17 -2.50 12.46
C PRO A 106 -3.02 -1.84 13.55
N ASN A 107 -2.95 -0.52 13.66
CA ASN A 107 -3.70 0.24 14.68
C ASN A 107 -4.89 1.02 14.09
N ASN A 108 -5.17 0.87 12.81
CA ASN A 108 -6.23 1.58 12.07
C ASN A 108 -6.10 3.12 12.16
N LYS A 109 -4.87 3.61 12.22
CA LYS A 109 -4.59 5.04 12.28
C LYS A 109 -3.56 5.43 11.22
N PRO A 110 -3.61 6.67 10.72
CA PRO A 110 -2.57 7.14 9.81
C PRO A 110 -1.24 7.29 10.54
N PHE A 111 -0.17 7.26 9.77
CA PHE A 111 1.16 7.49 10.31
C PHE A 111 1.33 8.96 10.70
N GLU A 112 2.13 9.16 11.72
CA GLU A 112 2.63 10.49 12.08
C GLU A 112 4.08 10.59 11.60
N ILE A 113 4.37 11.66 10.87
CA ILE A 113 5.71 11.91 10.35
C ILE A 113 6.25 13.23 10.88
N GLU A 114 7.58 13.27 11.02
CA GLU A 114 8.27 14.47 11.42
C GLU A 114 8.31 15.46 10.27
N VAL A 115 7.84 16.69 10.50
CA VAL A 115 7.89 17.75 9.52
C VAL A 115 9.03 18.68 9.90
N LYS A 116 9.97 18.87 8.98
CA LYS A 116 11.02 19.87 9.12
C LYS A 116 10.46 21.23 8.73
N GLU A 117 10.53 22.13 9.66
CA GLU A 117 10.21 23.53 9.38
C GLU A 117 11.40 24.24 8.77
#